data_7e7fffb2c534de2952cc33ced1215736
#
_entry.id   7e7fffb2c534de2952cc33ced1215736
#
_cell.length_a   1.000
_cell.length_b   1.000
_cell.length_c   1.000
_cell.angle_alpha   90.00
_cell.angle_beta   90.00
_cell.angle_gamma   90.00
#
_symmetry.space_group_name_H-M   'P 1'
#
loop_
_entity.id
_entity.type
_entity.pdbx_description
1 polymer ?
#
loop_
_entity_poly.entity_id
_entity_poly.type
_entity_poly.pdbx_seq_one_letter_code
_entity_poly.pdbx_strand_id
1 'polypeptide(L)'
;MNFNGIIVGAAVFLIIGICHPIVIKMEYYWGKRSWWVLLLAGLAFSAASLFMGNAVGSTILGAAAFSCFWGIHEILSQEMRVIRGWFPENPKRHDYYERRRKELGDVGKYPEHERIKALAEDGKPCDYCFVRK
;
A
#
# COMPACT_ATOMS: atom_id res chain seq x y z
N MET A 1 -17.96 -33.32 5.08
CA MET A 1 -17.43 -32.03 5.59
C MET A 1 -16.84 -31.26 4.42
N ASN A 2 -17.18 -29.97 4.25
CA ASN A 2 -16.75 -29.17 3.11
C ASN A 2 -15.66 -28.16 3.58
N PHE A 3 -14.41 -28.40 3.23
CA PHE A 3 -13.27 -27.55 3.62
C PHE A 3 -13.01 -26.41 2.62
N ASN A 4 -13.77 -26.32 1.52
CA ASN A 4 -13.56 -25.32 0.47
C ASN A 4 -13.56 -23.88 0.99
N GLY A 5 -14.42 -23.58 1.97
CA GLY A 5 -14.49 -22.25 2.59
C GLY A 5 -13.21 -21.89 3.35
N ILE A 6 -12.63 -22.86 4.07
CA ILE A 6 -11.38 -22.64 4.82
C ILE A 6 -10.21 -22.43 3.85
N ILE A 7 -10.14 -23.24 2.78
CA ILE A 7 -9.10 -23.13 1.75
C ILE A 7 -9.15 -21.78 1.06
N VAL A 8 -10.35 -21.35 0.64
CA VAL A 8 -10.56 -20.04 0.00
C VAL A 8 -10.22 -18.91 0.97
N GLY A 9 -10.70 -18.99 2.21
CA GLY A 9 -10.41 -17.98 3.24
C GLY A 9 -8.92 -17.81 3.51
N ALA A 10 -8.18 -18.92 3.67
CA ALA A 10 -6.74 -18.90 3.86
C ALA A 10 -6.01 -18.32 2.64
N ALA A 11 -6.42 -18.70 1.42
CA ALA A 11 -5.84 -18.17 0.18
C ALA A 11 -6.05 -16.67 0.06
N VAL A 12 -7.25 -16.16 0.32
CA VAL A 12 -7.58 -14.73 0.29
C VAL A 12 -6.76 -13.96 1.33
N PHE A 13 -6.64 -14.48 2.54
CA PHE A 13 -5.82 -13.89 3.59
C PHE A 13 -4.35 -13.75 3.17
N LEU A 14 -3.77 -14.81 2.57
CA LEU A 14 -2.41 -14.77 2.05
C LEU A 14 -2.26 -13.79 0.88
N ILE A 15 -3.22 -13.73 -0.04
CA ILE A 15 -3.21 -12.78 -1.16
C ILE A 15 -3.16 -11.34 -0.63
N ILE A 16 -4.03 -10.97 0.29
CA ILE A 16 -4.06 -9.63 0.88
C ILE A 16 -2.75 -9.33 1.62
N GLY A 17 -2.27 -10.29 2.44
CA GLY A 17 -1.03 -10.16 3.19
C GLY A 17 0.20 -9.96 2.30
N ILE A 18 0.25 -10.58 1.13
CA ILE A 18 1.34 -10.44 0.16
C ILE A 18 1.17 -9.16 -0.68
N CYS A 19 -0.05 -8.81 -1.08
CA CYS A 19 -0.30 -7.59 -1.87
C CYS A 19 0.11 -6.32 -1.14
N HIS A 20 -0.08 -6.26 0.17
CA HIS A 20 0.24 -5.06 0.95
C HIS A 20 1.73 -4.66 0.91
N PRO A 21 2.71 -5.52 1.23
CA PRO A 21 4.13 -5.18 1.09
C PRO A 21 4.56 -4.96 -0.37
N ILE A 22 3.90 -5.60 -1.34
CA ILE A 22 4.16 -5.36 -2.76
C ILE A 22 3.84 -3.92 -3.12
N VAL A 23 2.67 -3.42 -2.73
CA VAL A 23 2.24 -2.03 -2.97
C VAL A 23 3.23 -1.03 -2.37
N ILE A 24 3.68 -1.25 -1.12
CA ILE A 24 4.67 -0.39 -0.46
C ILE A 24 5.99 -0.35 -1.26
N LYS A 25 6.49 -1.51 -1.70
CA LYS A 25 7.71 -1.59 -2.52
C LYS A 25 7.52 -0.98 -3.91
N MET A 26 6.38 -1.19 -4.53
CA MET A 26 6.07 -0.61 -5.84
C MET A 26 6.05 0.92 -5.78
N GLU A 27 5.44 1.50 -4.73
CA GLU A 27 5.48 2.93 -4.51
C GLU A 27 6.92 3.41 -4.29
N TYR A 28 7.68 2.75 -3.43
CA TYR A 28 9.05 3.11 -3.11
C TYR A 28 9.96 3.15 -4.35
N TYR A 29 9.92 2.13 -5.22
CA TYR A 29 10.81 2.03 -6.39
C TYR A 29 10.28 2.78 -7.62
N TRP A 30 8.99 2.67 -7.92
CA TRP A 30 8.39 3.17 -9.16
C TRP A 30 7.38 4.30 -8.93
N GLY A 31 6.94 4.50 -7.69
CA GLY A 31 5.96 5.49 -7.32
C GLY A 31 4.56 5.19 -7.82
N LYS A 32 3.68 6.20 -7.69
CA LYS A 32 2.29 6.06 -8.11
C LYS A 32 2.11 5.68 -9.59
N ARG A 33 3.10 5.94 -10.44
CA ARG A 33 3.01 5.63 -11.88
C ARG A 33 2.89 4.13 -12.16
N SER A 34 3.19 3.26 -11.20
CA SER A 34 3.09 1.79 -11.35
C SER A 34 1.67 1.24 -11.24
N TRP A 35 0.64 2.07 -11.06
CA TRP A 35 -0.76 1.65 -10.95
C TRP A 35 -1.24 0.77 -12.13
N TRP A 36 -0.72 1.04 -13.34
CA TRP A 36 -1.08 0.28 -14.55
C TRP A 36 -0.64 -1.19 -14.50
N VAL A 37 0.44 -1.52 -13.77
CA VAL A 37 0.89 -2.91 -13.57
C VAL A 37 -0.16 -3.71 -12.80
N LEU A 38 -0.71 -3.11 -11.75
CA LEU A 38 -1.80 -3.72 -10.98
C LEU A 38 -3.09 -3.83 -11.79
N LEU A 39 -3.36 -2.85 -12.66
CA LEU A 39 -4.50 -2.91 -13.56
C LEU A 39 -4.38 -4.10 -14.52
N LEU A 40 -3.23 -4.26 -15.19
CA LEU A 40 -2.98 -5.37 -16.10
C LEU A 40 -3.02 -6.72 -15.39
N ALA A 41 -2.42 -6.82 -14.21
CA ALA A 41 -2.47 -8.04 -13.39
C ALA A 41 -3.90 -8.38 -12.99
N GLY A 42 -4.69 -7.39 -12.55
CA GLY A 42 -6.10 -7.58 -12.21
C GLY A 42 -6.93 -8.06 -13.39
N LEU A 43 -6.74 -7.49 -14.57
CA LEU A 43 -7.40 -7.93 -15.81
C LEU A 43 -6.99 -9.36 -16.20
N ALA A 44 -5.71 -9.70 -16.12
CA ALA A 44 -5.21 -11.04 -16.42
C ALA A 44 -5.80 -12.09 -15.47
N PHE A 45 -5.81 -11.82 -14.15
CA PHE A 45 -6.43 -12.71 -13.17
C PHE A 45 -7.95 -12.82 -13.34
N SER A 46 -8.63 -11.73 -13.71
CA SER A 46 -10.06 -11.75 -14.03
C SER A 46 -10.35 -12.65 -15.24
N ALA A 47 -9.58 -12.50 -16.31
CA ALA A 47 -9.71 -13.35 -17.49
C ALA A 47 -9.43 -14.82 -17.16
N ALA A 48 -8.33 -15.10 -16.43
CA ALA A 48 -8.00 -16.46 -16.02
C ALA A 48 -9.09 -17.10 -15.14
N SER A 49 -9.74 -16.33 -14.27
CA SER A 49 -10.87 -16.80 -13.45
C SER A 49 -12.05 -17.29 -14.28
N LEU A 50 -12.33 -16.62 -15.42
CA LEU A 50 -13.44 -17.02 -16.31
C LEU A 50 -13.19 -18.34 -17.04
N PHE A 51 -11.93 -18.67 -17.32
CA PHE A 51 -11.56 -19.92 -18.00
C PHE A 51 -11.33 -21.09 -17.03
N MET A 52 -11.38 -20.84 -15.71
CA MET A 52 -11.14 -21.87 -14.72
C MET A 52 -12.38 -22.73 -14.52
N GLY A 53 -12.29 -24.02 -14.83
CA GLY A 53 -13.40 -24.98 -14.64
C GLY A 53 -13.67 -25.39 -13.19
N ASN A 54 -12.78 -25.05 -12.25
CA ASN A 54 -12.91 -25.37 -10.83
C ASN A 54 -13.39 -24.14 -10.05
N ALA A 55 -14.52 -24.29 -9.34
CA ALA A 55 -15.11 -23.20 -8.55
C ALA A 55 -14.16 -22.61 -7.50
N VAL A 56 -13.39 -23.43 -6.78
CA VAL A 56 -12.42 -22.95 -5.78
C VAL A 56 -11.31 -22.15 -6.45
N GLY A 57 -10.73 -22.65 -7.54
CA GLY A 57 -9.68 -21.97 -8.29
C GLY A 57 -10.18 -20.65 -8.89
N SER A 58 -11.36 -20.64 -9.48
CA SER A 58 -12.00 -19.43 -10.03
C SER A 58 -12.20 -18.36 -8.95
N THR A 59 -12.68 -18.75 -7.76
CA THR A 59 -12.88 -17.82 -6.63
C THR A 59 -11.55 -17.22 -6.13
N ILE A 60 -10.49 -18.02 -6.04
CA ILE A 60 -9.16 -17.54 -5.63
C ILE A 60 -8.60 -16.56 -6.66
N LEU A 61 -8.70 -16.86 -7.95
CA LEU A 61 -8.25 -15.96 -9.02
C LEU A 61 -9.07 -14.66 -9.05
N GLY A 62 -10.38 -14.76 -8.85
CA GLY A 62 -11.24 -13.59 -8.70
C GLY A 62 -10.84 -12.71 -7.52
N ALA A 63 -10.57 -13.30 -6.36
CA ALA A 63 -10.10 -12.58 -5.19
C ALA A 63 -8.75 -11.88 -5.44
N ALA A 64 -7.81 -12.56 -6.14
CA ALA A 64 -6.54 -11.96 -6.55
C ALA A 64 -6.73 -10.77 -7.49
N ALA A 65 -7.64 -10.89 -8.47
CA ALA A 65 -7.99 -9.81 -9.40
C ALA A 65 -8.49 -8.56 -8.65
N PHE A 66 -9.47 -8.72 -7.77
CA PHE A 66 -10.01 -7.61 -6.98
C PHE A 66 -8.98 -7.03 -6.00
N SER A 67 -8.09 -7.85 -5.44
CA SER A 67 -6.98 -7.38 -4.62
C SER A 67 -6.01 -6.50 -5.42
N CYS A 68 -5.75 -6.83 -6.69
CA CYS A 68 -4.95 -5.98 -7.58
C CYS A 68 -5.65 -4.64 -7.86
N PHE A 69 -6.96 -4.65 -8.14
CA PHE A 69 -7.72 -3.40 -8.36
C PHE A 69 -7.76 -2.52 -7.09
N TRP A 70 -7.95 -3.12 -5.92
CA TRP A 70 -7.84 -2.40 -4.64
C TRP A 70 -6.44 -1.84 -4.43
N GLY A 71 -5.40 -2.58 -4.82
CA GLY A 71 -4.00 -2.15 -4.76
C GLY A 71 -3.71 -0.87 -5.53
N ILE A 72 -4.48 -0.53 -6.57
CA ILE A 72 -4.37 0.75 -7.28
C ILE A 72 -4.72 1.91 -6.34
N HIS A 73 -5.83 1.80 -5.62
CA HIS A 73 -6.21 2.79 -4.61
C HIS A 73 -5.15 2.88 -3.49
N GLU A 74 -4.62 1.74 -3.07
CA GLU A 74 -3.62 1.67 -2.00
C GLU A 74 -2.28 2.32 -2.40
N ILE A 75 -1.83 2.21 -3.67
CA ILE A 75 -0.63 2.92 -4.17
C ILE A 75 -0.81 4.43 -4.05
N LEU A 76 -1.98 4.97 -4.42
CA LEU A 76 -2.26 6.40 -4.32
C LEU A 76 -2.28 6.86 -2.86
N SER A 77 -2.88 6.05 -1.98
CA SER A 77 -2.90 6.30 -0.54
C SER A 77 -1.50 6.21 0.08
N GLN A 78 -0.65 5.29 -0.41
CA GLN A 78 0.71 5.11 0.06
C GLN A 78 1.60 6.31 -0.30
N GLU A 79 1.46 6.90 -1.50
CA GLU A 79 2.14 8.16 -1.84
C GLU A 79 1.85 9.25 -0.81
N MET A 80 0.59 9.41 -0.42
CA MET A 80 0.20 10.39 0.60
C MET A 80 0.79 10.09 1.97
N ARG A 81 0.91 8.82 2.35
CA ARG A 81 1.56 8.40 3.61
C ARG A 81 3.06 8.71 3.60
N VAL A 82 3.75 8.54 2.46
CA VAL A 82 5.16 8.91 2.29
C VAL A 82 5.32 10.43 2.35
N ILE A 83 4.49 11.21 1.66
CA ILE A 83 4.51 12.68 1.69
C ILE A 83 4.32 13.19 3.12
N ARG A 84 3.47 12.54 3.91
CA ARG A 84 3.23 12.84 5.33
C ARG A 84 4.36 12.39 6.27
N GLY A 85 5.35 11.66 5.77
CA GLY A 85 6.48 11.18 6.55
C GLY A 85 6.21 9.92 7.39
N TRP A 86 5.09 9.21 7.17
CA TRP A 86 4.79 7.96 7.87
C TRP A 86 5.62 6.78 7.38
N PHE A 87 6.07 6.84 6.12
CA PHE A 87 6.91 5.82 5.49
C PHE A 87 8.20 6.45 4.95
N PRO A 88 9.31 5.69 4.91
CA PRO A 88 10.57 6.18 4.37
C PRO A 88 10.43 6.52 2.88
N GLU A 89 10.88 7.70 2.52
CA GLU A 89 10.94 8.12 1.12
C GLU A 89 12.17 7.53 0.42
N ASN A 90 12.06 7.32 -0.89
CA ASN A 90 13.19 6.91 -1.69
C ASN A 90 14.11 8.12 -1.93
N PRO A 91 15.42 8.07 -1.53
CA PRO A 91 16.34 9.19 -1.70
C PRO A 91 16.47 9.67 -3.16
N LYS A 92 16.33 8.75 -4.13
CA LYS A 92 16.37 9.07 -5.57
C LYS A 92 15.18 9.89 -6.06
N ARG A 93 14.12 9.99 -5.24
CA ARG A 93 12.88 10.70 -5.55
C ARG A 93 12.58 11.84 -4.59
N HIS A 94 13.55 12.21 -3.78
CA HIS A 94 13.42 13.28 -2.78
C HIS A 94 12.86 14.58 -3.38
N ASP A 95 13.41 15.04 -4.51
CA ASP A 95 12.97 16.26 -5.21
C ASP A 95 11.51 16.20 -5.67
N TYR A 96 11.02 14.99 -5.99
CA TYR A 96 9.62 14.78 -6.35
C TYR A 96 8.71 14.98 -5.14
N TYR A 97 9.06 14.36 -3.99
CA TYR A 97 8.25 14.49 -2.77
C TYR A 97 8.29 15.91 -2.20
N GLU A 98 9.44 16.60 -2.29
CA GLU A 98 9.55 18.01 -1.89
C GLU A 98 8.64 18.92 -2.72
N ARG A 99 8.61 18.74 -4.04
CA ARG A 99 7.68 19.49 -4.91
C ARG A 99 6.23 19.22 -4.55
N ARG A 100 5.88 17.95 -4.32
CA ARG A 100 4.51 17.57 -3.95
C ARG A 100 4.12 18.12 -2.59
N ARG A 101 5.03 18.17 -1.60
CA ARG A 101 4.79 18.82 -0.31
C ARG A 101 4.51 20.31 -0.47
N LYS A 102 5.26 21.00 -1.33
CA LYS A 102 5.04 22.43 -1.63
C LYS A 102 3.72 22.70 -2.34
N GLU A 103 3.32 21.83 -3.28
CA GLU A 103 2.04 21.91 -3.99
C GLU A 103 0.84 21.67 -3.05
N LEU A 104 0.96 20.75 -2.12
CA LEU A 104 -0.10 20.39 -1.17
C LEU A 104 -0.20 21.37 0.01
N GLY A 105 0.81 22.25 0.19
CA GLY A 105 0.85 23.21 1.28
C GLY A 105 0.75 22.54 2.65
N ASP A 106 0.10 23.22 3.61
CA ASP A 106 -0.03 22.73 4.99
C ASP A 106 -0.85 21.42 5.16
N VAL A 107 -1.57 20.99 4.12
CA VAL A 107 -2.28 19.70 4.12
C VAL A 107 -1.32 18.51 4.23
N GLY A 108 -0.05 18.69 3.85
CA GLY A 108 1.02 17.70 4.00
C GLY A 108 1.66 17.68 5.38
N LYS A 109 1.53 18.74 6.16
CA LYS A 109 2.06 18.80 7.53
C LYS A 109 1.02 18.28 8.51
N TYR A 110 1.25 17.10 9.05
CA TYR A 110 0.48 16.66 10.20
C TYR A 110 0.83 17.54 11.39
N PRO A 111 -0.14 18.11 12.08
CA PRO A 111 0.11 18.86 13.33
C PRO A 111 0.80 18.01 14.39
N GLU A 112 0.68 16.68 14.31
CA GLU A 112 1.42 15.74 15.14
C GLU A 112 2.92 15.72 14.86
N HIS A 113 3.38 15.92 13.63
CA HIS A 113 4.82 15.90 13.32
C HIS A 113 5.54 17.14 13.86
N GLU A 114 4.88 18.30 13.88
CA GLU A 114 5.40 19.50 14.55
C GLU A 114 5.32 19.37 16.08
N ARG A 115 4.27 18.73 16.61
CA ARG A 115 4.17 18.39 18.03
C ARG A 115 5.28 17.43 18.47
N ILE A 116 5.57 16.40 17.67
CA ILE A 116 6.65 15.43 17.95
C ILE A 116 8.01 16.11 17.90
N LYS A 117 8.25 17.01 16.93
CA LYS A 117 9.48 17.81 16.87
C LYS A 117 9.60 18.76 18.06
N ALA A 118 8.55 19.48 18.40
CA ALA A 118 8.53 20.39 19.55
C ALA A 118 8.73 19.64 20.89
N LEU A 119 8.14 18.45 21.04
CA LEU A 119 8.35 17.59 22.21
C LEU A 119 9.77 16.99 22.28
N ALA A 120 10.39 16.71 21.11
CA ALA A 120 11.78 16.26 21.05
C ALA A 120 12.77 17.38 21.36
N GLU A 121 12.46 18.63 21.00
CA GLU A 121 13.23 19.81 21.36
C GLU A 121 13.10 20.16 22.85
N ASP A 122 11.94 19.92 23.46
CA ASP A 122 11.69 20.10 24.88
C ASP A 122 12.24 18.97 25.77
N GLY A 123 12.93 17.98 25.22
CA GLY A 123 13.55 16.88 25.99
C GLY A 123 12.57 15.96 26.70
N LYS A 124 11.28 16.02 26.39
CA LYS A 124 10.26 15.12 26.95
C LYS A 124 10.23 13.81 26.18
N PRO A 125 10.20 12.63 26.85
CA PRO A 125 10.07 11.35 26.17
C PRO A 125 8.75 11.30 25.41
N CYS A 126 8.82 11.10 24.10
CA CYS A 126 7.64 10.91 23.29
C CYS A 126 7.33 9.41 23.23
N ASP A 127 6.14 9.01 23.69
CA ASP A 127 5.68 7.62 23.71
C ASP A 127 5.60 6.98 22.30
N TYR A 128 5.73 7.79 21.26
CA TYR A 128 5.71 7.38 19.86
C TYR A 128 7.09 7.29 19.19
N CYS A 129 8.18 7.55 19.91
CA CYS A 129 9.55 7.42 19.38
C CYS A 129 10.01 5.98 19.16
N PHE A 130 9.18 4.98 19.44
CA PHE A 130 9.52 3.56 19.31
C PHE A 130 9.56 3.03 17.85
N VAL A 131 9.26 3.85 16.85
CA VAL A 131 9.18 3.43 15.43
C VAL A 131 10.45 3.76 14.63
N ARG A 132 11.53 4.26 15.28
CA ARG A 132 12.81 4.49 14.60
C ARG A 132 13.98 3.90 15.39
N LYS A 133 14.22 2.63 15.13
CA LYS A 133 15.59 2.08 15.12
C LYS A 133 15.76 1.24 13.88
#